data_c131176a22e191fb65840c1f69aa342b
#
_entry.id   c131176a22e191fb65840c1f69aa342b
#
_cell.length_a   1.000
_cell.length_b   1.000
_cell.length_c   1.000
_cell.angle_alpha   90.00
_cell.angle_beta   90.00
_cell.angle_gamma   90.00
#
_symmetry.space_group_name_H-M   'P 1'
#
loop_
_entity.id
_entity.type
_entity.pdbx_description
1 polymer ?
#
loop_
_entity_poly.entity_id
_entity_poly.type
_entity_poly.pdbx_seq_one_letter_code
_entity_poly.pdbx_strand_id
1 'polypeptide(L)'
;SRGLGDVYKRQCTGGLLSSLITELPGCPSFFETSLVTYSNKSKIDFLGVKKKTISQYGAVSHQTAKAMVMGLISKTKSDIAVSITGVAGPTGGTKKNPVGTVYFGIAIKNKNNAKTYKKYFSKKNRKSIQSNSAKFAIDLMYESIT
;
A
#
# COMPACT_ATOMS: atom_id res chain seq x y z
N SER A 1 -25.99 -1.18 2.70
CA SER A 1 -24.85 -1.80 2.06
C SER A 1 -24.20 -0.96 0.98
N ARG A 2 -24.50 0.31 1.02
CA ARG A 2 -23.95 1.29 0.11
C ARG A 2 -22.45 1.45 0.40
N GLY A 3 -21.61 0.93 -0.44
CA GLY A 3 -20.20 1.12 -0.26
C GLY A 3 -19.37 -0.10 0.05
N LEU A 4 -19.95 -1.20 0.53
CA LEU A 4 -19.16 -2.41 0.75
C LEU A 4 -18.58 -2.94 -0.56
N GLY A 5 -19.37 -2.90 -1.65
CA GLY A 5 -18.89 -3.28 -2.96
C GLY A 5 -17.82 -2.33 -3.50
N ASP A 6 -17.97 -1.03 -3.28
CA ASP A 6 -16.99 -0.04 -3.70
C ASP A 6 -15.74 -0.08 -2.83
N VAL A 7 -15.92 -0.39 -1.56
CA VAL A 7 -14.82 -0.56 -0.61
C VAL A 7 -13.90 -1.68 -1.07
N TYR A 8 -14.44 -2.82 -1.49
CA TYR A 8 -13.63 -3.95 -1.97
C TYR A 8 -12.89 -3.67 -3.28
N LYS A 9 -13.34 -2.72 -4.06
CA LYS A 9 -12.74 -2.41 -5.36
C LYS A 9 -11.51 -1.51 -5.29
N ARG A 10 -11.28 -0.84 -4.17
CA ARG A 10 -10.31 0.26 -4.11
C ARG A 10 -9.02 -0.05 -3.36
N GLN A 11 -8.98 -1.13 -2.60
CA GLN A 11 -7.80 -1.48 -1.83
C GLN A 11 -7.17 -2.79 -2.29
N CYS A 12 -5.85 -2.78 -2.43
CA CYS A 12 -5.14 -3.93 -2.98
C CYS A 12 -5.09 -5.10 -2.00
N THR A 13 -4.61 -4.89 -0.75
CA THR A 13 -4.36 -6.00 0.18
C THR A 13 -5.43 -6.16 1.25
N GLY A 14 -6.24 -5.15 1.53
CA GLY A 14 -7.32 -5.23 2.51
C GLY A 14 -6.89 -5.54 3.94
N GLY A 15 -5.65 -5.20 4.29
CA GLY A 15 -5.11 -5.50 5.62
C GLY A 15 -4.36 -6.82 5.70
N LEU A 16 -4.20 -7.55 4.59
CA LEU A 16 -3.51 -8.84 4.59
C LEU A 16 -2.06 -8.73 5.06
N LEU A 17 -1.36 -7.66 4.68
CA LEU A 17 0.02 -7.44 5.12
C LEU A 17 0.12 -7.40 6.64
N SER A 18 -0.75 -6.64 7.29
CA SER A 18 -0.81 -6.57 8.75
C SER A 18 -1.11 -7.92 9.37
N SER A 19 -2.05 -8.65 8.79
CA SER A 19 -2.42 -9.98 9.23
C SER A 19 -1.22 -10.93 9.19
N LEU A 20 -0.45 -10.91 8.12
CA LEU A 20 0.74 -11.75 7.98
C LEU A 20 1.84 -11.37 8.99
N ILE A 21 2.07 -10.07 9.20
CA ILE A 21 3.07 -9.61 10.16
C ILE A 21 2.68 -10.02 11.58
N THR A 22 1.42 -9.89 11.95
CA THR A 22 0.95 -10.20 13.30
C THR A 22 0.90 -11.70 13.59
N GLU A 23 1.05 -12.56 12.60
CA GLU A 23 1.24 -14.00 12.83
C GLU A 23 2.63 -14.33 13.38
N LEU A 24 3.60 -13.42 13.22
CA LEU A 24 4.97 -13.67 13.68
C LEU A 24 5.06 -13.58 15.20
N PRO A 25 5.69 -14.57 15.87
CA PRO A 25 5.93 -14.50 17.31
C PRO A 25 6.77 -13.25 17.65
N GLY A 26 6.39 -12.54 18.70
CA GLY A 26 7.10 -11.35 19.14
C GLY A 26 6.78 -10.08 18.34
N CYS A 27 5.78 -10.11 17.46
CA CYS A 27 5.41 -8.95 16.65
C CYS A 27 5.14 -7.68 17.45
N PRO A 28 4.61 -7.69 18.69
CA PRO A 28 4.43 -6.46 19.44
C PRO A 28 5.72 -5.67 19.68
N SER A 29 6.88 -6.31 19.62
CA SER A 29 8.16 -5.61 19.82
C SER A 29 8.62 -4.80 18.61
N PHE A 30 8.10 -5.06 17.41
CA PHE A 30 8.52 -4.38 16.19
C PHE A 30 7.39 -3.83 15.33
N PHE A 31 6.16 -4.30 15.49
CA PHE A 31 5.02 -3.83 14.72
C PHE A 31 4.27 -2.75 15.49
N GLU A 32 4.24 -1.54 14.94
CA GLU A 32 3.62 -0.39 15.60
C GLU A 32 2.19 -0.16 15.13
N THR A 33 2.01 0.06 13.84
CA THR A 33 0.70 0.43 13.32
C THR A 33 0.51 0.04 11.87
N SER A 34 -0.73 -0.09 11.50
CA SER A 34 -1.15 -0.28 10.12
C SER A 34 -2.42 0.51 9.87
N LEU A 35 -2.51 1.15 8.72
CA LEU A 35 -3.68 1.90 8.28
C LEU A 35 -4.20 1.31 6.97
N VAL A 36 -5.48 0.98 6.98
CA VAL A 36 -6.19 0.52 5.79
C VAL A 36 -6.93 1.73 5.20
N THR A 37 -6.24 2.48 4.33
CA THR A 37 -6.78 3.68 3.70
C THR A 37 -7.42 3.34 2.37
N TYR A 38 -8.64 2.88 2.46
CA TYR A 38 -9.37 2.28 1.36
C TYR A 38 -9.80 3.27 0.27
N SER A 39 -10.33 4.40 0.69
CA SER A 39 -10.81 5.43 -0.23
C SER A 39 -9.75 6.49 -0.48
N ASN A 40 -9.92 7.27 -1.54
CA ASN A 40 -9.09 8.44 -1.78
C ASN A 40 -9.19 9.43 -0.61
N LYS A 41 -10.40 9.60 -0.07
CA LYS A 41 -10.62 10.45 1.09
C LYS A 41 -9.81 9.99 2.30
N SER A 42 -9.76 8.69 2.59
CA SER A 42 -8.99 8.19 3.72
C SER A 42 -7.48 8.35 3.51
N LYS A 43 -6.99 8.25 2.29
CA LYS A 43 -5.58 8.55 1.98
C LYS A 43 -5.23 10.00 2.30
N ILE A 44 -6.14 10.90 1.99
CA ILE A 44 -5.99 12.33 2.28
C ILE A 44 -6.07 12.58 3.79
N ASP A 45 -7.12 12.09 4.42
CA ASP A 45 -7.43 12.40 5.82
C ASP A 45 -6.43 11.77 6.80
N PHE A 46 -6.02 10.53 6.56
CA PHE A 46 -5.18 9.79 7.52
C PHE A 46 -3.69 9.80 7.17
N LEU A 47 -3.34 9.90 5.90
CA LEU A 47 -1.94 9.88 5.48
C LEU A 47 -1.44 11.22 4.93
N GLY A 48 -2.32 12.20 4.82
CA GLY A 48 -1.92 13.52 4.33
C GLY A 48 -1.58 13.54 2.84
N VAL A 49 -2.06 12.56 2.08
CA VAL A 49 -1.88 12.59 0.62
C VAL A 49 -2.64 13.79 0.06
N LYS A 50 -1.97 14.57 -0.77
CA LYS A 50 -2.59 15.77 -1.34
C LYS A 50 -3.65 15.37 -2.37
N LYS A 51 -4.80 16.03 -2.31
CA LYS A 51 -5.87 15.83 -3.29
C LYS A 51 -5.37 16.01 -4.72
N LYS A 52 -4.48 16.99 -4.94
CA LYS A 52 -3.85 17.24 -6.23
C LYS A 52 -3.05 16.03 -6.73
N THR A 53 -2.33 15.34 -5.86
CA THR A 53 -1.56 14.15 -6.21
C THR A 53 -2.48 13.07 -6.77
N ILE A 54 -3.60 12.81 -6.10
CA ILE A 54 -4.55 11.79 -6.53
C ILE A 54 -5.24 12.21 -7.83
N SER A 55 -5.64 13.48 -7.96
CA SER A 55 -6.31 13.96 -9.17
C SER A 55 -5.38 13.96 -10.38
N GLN A 56 -4.10 14.25 -10.18
CA GLN A 56 -3.13 14.36 -11.29
C GLN A 56 -2.56 12.99 -11.69
N TYR A 57 -2.22 12.13 -10.72
CA TYR A 57 -1.52 10.87 -10.97
C TYR A 57 -2.38 9.63 -10.71
N GLY A 58 -3.53 9.79 -10.09
CA GLY A 58 -4.39 8.67 -9.69
C GLY A 58 -3.98 8.06 -8.36
N ALA A 59 -4.89 7.30 -7.78
CA ALA A 59 -4.63 6.59 -6.53
C ALA A 59 -3.61 5.46 -6.70
N VAL A 60 -3.51 4.89 -7.89
CA VAL A 60 -2.60 3.80 -8.22
C VAL A 60 -1.45 4.37 -9.05
N SER A 61 -0.40 4.81 -8.37
CA SER A 61 0.74 5.47 -9.00
C SER A 61 1.94 5.49 -8.06
N HIS A 62 3.13 5.73 -8.62
CA HIS A 62 4.34 5.98 -7.84
C HIS A 62 4.17 7.16 -6.88
N GLN A 63 3.58 8.24 -7.38
CA GLN A 63 3.39 9.47 -6.61
C GLN A 63 2.49 9.26 -5.40
N THR A 64 1.38 8.55 -5.57
CA THR A 64 0.48 8.27 -4.46
C THR A 64 1.10 7.28 -3.47
N ALA A 65 1.77 6.22 -3.93
CA ALA A 65 2.48 5.29 -3.06
C ALA A 65 3.53 6.02 -2.20
N LYS A 66 4.29 6.92 -2.82
CA LYS A 66 5.28 7.74 -2.12
C LYS A 66 4.63 8.65 -1.08
N ALA A 67 3.59 9.35 -1.46
CA ALA A 67 2.87 10.24 -0.54
C ALA A 67 2.29 9.48 0.66
N MET A 68 1.73 8.29 0.41
CA MET A 68 1.19 7.44 1.46
C MET A 68 2.26 7.03 2.47
N VAL A 69 3.39 6.53 2.01
CA VAL A 69 4.44 6.02 2.91
C VAL A 69 5.14 7.16 3.65
N MET A 70 5.33 8.30 3.01
CA MET A 70 5.91 9.48 3.66
C MET A 70 4.96 10.02 4.73
N GLY A 71 3.67 10.04 4.45
CA GLY A 71 2.65 10.42 5.43
C GLY A 71 2.64 9.48 6.65
N LEU A 72 2.73 8.18 6.40
CA LEU A 72 2.72 7.20 7.49
C LEU A 72 3.96 7.34 8.38
N ILE A 73 5.16 7.39 7.79
CA ILE A 73 6.39 7.45 8.60
C ILE A 73 6.50 8.77 9.37
N SER A 74 5.95 9.86 8.84
CA SER A 74 5.96 11.14 9.54
C SER A 74 5.04 11.18 10.76
N LYS A 75 4.02 10.33 10.79
CA LYS A 75 3.00 10.28 11.87
C LYS A 75 3.25 9.20 12.89
N THR A 76 4.25 8.35 12.68
CA THR A 76 4.55 7.22 13.55
C THR A 76 5.98 7.32 14.07
N LYS A 77 6.30 6.47 15.05
CA LYS A 77 7.66 6.32 15.55
C LYS A 77 8.41 5.19 14.86
N SER A 78 7.83 4.64 13.80
CA SER A 78 8.40 3.51 13.08
C SER A 78 9.71 3.88 12.40
N ASP A 79 10.63 2.95 12.37
CA ASP A 79 11.91 3.10 11.65
C ASP A 79 11.76 2.84 10.16
N ILE A 80 10.78 2.01 9.78
CA ILE A 80 10.48 1.65 8.40
C ILE A 80 8.97 1.68 8.21
N ALA A 81 8.54 2.19 7.07
CA ALA A 81 7.15 2.15 6.66
C ALA A 81 7.06 1.64 5.22
N VAL A 82 5.98 0.94 4.91
CA VAL A 82 5.67 0.49 3.56
C VAL A 82 4.24 0.86 3.21
N SER A 83 4.01 1.25 1.96
CA SER A 83 2.68 1.51 1.42
C SER A 83 2.41 0.61 0.22
N ILE A 84 1.14 0.28 0.01
CA ILE A 84 0.70 -0.52 -1.12
C ILE A 84 -0.55 0.13 -1.70
N THR A 85 -0.54 0.38 -3.01
CA THR A 85 -1.72 0.83 -3.73
C THR A 85 -1.76 0.14 -5.09
N GLY A 86 -2.90 -0.41 -5.47
CA GLY A 86 -2.97 -1.21 -6.68
C GLY A 86 -4.37 -1.62 -7.07
N VAL A 87 -4.44 -2.35 -8.18
CA VAL A 87 -5.68 -2.88 -8.74
C VAL A 87 -5.69 -4.39 -8.58
N ALA A 88 -6.36 -4.87 -7.54
CA ALA A 88 -6.46 -6.30 -7.27
C ALA A 88 -7.49 -7.02 -8.15
N GLY A 89 -8.40 -6.28 -8.75
CA GLY A 89 -9.42 -6.85 -9.63
C GLY A 89 -10.59 -7.49 -8.89
N PRO A 90 -11.47 -8.18 -9.59
CA PRO A 90 -11.49 -8.43 -11.04
C PRO A 90 -11.79 -7.21 -11.90
N THR A 91 -12.29 -6.12 -11.31
CA THR A 91 -12.62 -4.86 -11.99
C THR A 91 -11.69 -3.73 -11.56
N GLY A 92 -11.86 -2.55 -12.15
CA GLY A 92 -11.13 -1.34 -11.75
C GLY A 92 -9.83 -1.12 -12.51
N GLY A 93 -9.45 -2.04 -13.38
CA GLY A 93 -8.27 -1.86 -14.22
C GLY A 93 -8.49 -0.81 -15.30
N THR A 94 -7.42 -0.14 -15.67
CA THR A 94 -7.38 0.80 -16.79
C THR A 94 -6.30 0.37 -17.78
N LYS A 95 -6.23 1.04 -18.93
CA LYS A 95 -5.18 0.76 -19.90
C LYS A 95 -3.79 1.01 -19.31
N LYS A 96 -3.65 2.08 -18.54
CA LYS A 96 -2.40 2.44 -17.86
C LYS A 96 -2.08 1.51 -16.70
N ASN A 97 -3.10 1.16 -15.91
CA ASN A 97 -2.98 0.30 -14.73
C ASN A 97 -3.96 -0.87 -14.85
N PRO A 98 -3.65 -1.90 -15.65
CA PRO A 98 -4.52 -3.07 -15.74
C PRO A 98 -4.57 -3.81 -14.40
N VAL A 99 -5.58 -4.67 -14.25
CA VAL A 99 -5.71 -5.53 -13.06
C VAL A 99 -4.40 -6.28 -12.83
N GLY A 100 -3.89 -6.23 -11.60
CA GLY A 100 -2.59 -6.79 -11.22
C GLY A 100 -1.48 -5.76 -11.08
N THR A 101 -1.74 -4.50 -11.46
CA THR A 101 -0.77 -3.42 -11.29
C THR A 101 -0.76 -2.96 -9.83
N VAL A 102 0.39 -2.99 -9.19
CA VAL A 102 0.56 -2.61 -7.78
C VAL A 102 1.81 -1.75 -7.63
N TYR A 103 1.67 -0.66 -6.91
CA TYR A 103 2.78 0.22 -6.55
C TYR A 103 3.07 0.11 -5.06
N PHE A 104 4.34 0.13 -4.73
CA PHE A 104 4.84 0.02 -3.36
C PHE A 104 5.69 1.24 -3.05
N GLY A 105 5.53 1.78 -1.84
CA GLY A 105 6.43 2.78 -1.31
C GLY A 105 7.14 2.23 -0.09
N ILE A 106 8.41 2.56 0.09
CA ILE A 106 9.15 2.23 1.28
C ILE A 106 9.91 3.46 1.77
N ALA A 107 9.79 3.75 3.06
CA ALA A 107 10.45 4.87 3.69
C ALA A 107 11.21 4.40 4.92
N ILE A 108 12.38 4.98 5.13
CA ILE A 108 13.22 4.72 6.29
C ILE A 108 13.35 6.02 7.06
N LYS A 109 13.20 5.93 8.39
CA LYS A 109 13.30 7.08 9.29
C LYS A 109 14.64 7.81 9.08
N ASN A 110 14.59 9.13 9.14
CA ASN A 110 15.75 10.02 8.95
C ASN A 110 16.32 10.01 7.51
N LYS A 111 15.63 9.39 6.56
CA LYS A 111 15.93 9.54 5.13
C LYS A 111 14.85 10.40 4.48
N ASN A 112 15.29 11.41 3.74
CA ASN A 112 14.39 12.44 3.20
C ASN A 112 13.53 11.97 2.03
N ASN A 113 13.76 10.77 1.53
CA ASN A 113 13.06 10.32 0.35
C ASN A 113 12.66 8.85 0.45
N ALA A 114 11.49 8.54 -0.07
CA ALA A 114 11.01 7.17 -0.16
C ALA A 114 11.35 6.58 -1.54
N LYS A 115 11.59 5.29 -1.57
CA LYS A 115 11.70 4.54 -2.83
C LYS A 115 10.35 3.98 -3.20
N THR A 116 10.07 3.89 -4.49
CA THR A 116 8.83 3.30 -5.00
C THR A 116 9.13 2.23 -6.04
N TYR A 117 8.25 1.24 -6.09
CA TYR A 117 8.38 0.10 -6.99
C TYR A 117 7.03 -0.18 -7.63
N LYS A 118 7.06 -0.64 -8.86
CA LYS A 118 5.87 -1.08 -9.58
C LYS A 118 6.01 -2.57 -9.89
N LYS A 119 4.95 -3.34 -9.60
CA LYS A 119 4.84 -4.73 -9.99
C LYS A 119 3.57 -4.94 -10.81
N TYR A 120 3.64 -5.89 -11.71
CA TYR A 120 2.49 -6.33 -12.47
C TYR A 120 2.31 -7.84 -12.30
N PHE A 121 1.26 -8.22 -11.59
CA PHE A 121 0.92 -9.62 -11.34
C PHE A 121 -0.12 -10.05 -12.38
N SER A 122 0.36 -10.42 -13.58
CA SER A 122 -0.51 -10.78 -14.69
C SER A 122 -1.22 -12.11 -14.48
N LYS A 123 -2.43 -12.25 -15.07
CA LYS A 123 -3.21 -13.50 -15.05
C LYS A 123 -3.46 -14.05 -13.64
N LYS A 124 -3.54 -13.20 -12.63
CA LYS A 124 -3.81 -13.58 -11.26
C LYS A 124 -5.22 -13.16 -10.86
N ASN A 125 -5.85 -13.94 -9.98
CA ASN A 125 -7.09 -13.52 -9.37
C ASN A 125 -6.81 -12.54 -8.22
N ARG A 126 -7.87 -11.92 -7.68
CA ARG A 126 -7.78 -10.94 -6.61
C ARG A 126 -6.98 -11.46 -5.41
N LYS A 127 -7.28 -12.68 -4.96
CA LYS A 127 -6.63 -13.27 -3.79
C LYS A 127 -5.13 -13.48 -4.02
N SER A 128 -4.74 -13.94 -5.19
CA SER A 128 -3.33 -14.10 -5.56
C SER A 128 -2.60 -12.77 -5.64
N ILE A 129 -3.24 -11.74 -6.21
CA ILE A 129 -2.66 -10.40 -6.30
C ILE A 129 -2.45 -9.83 -4.90
N GLN A 130 -3.42 -9.97 -4.01
CA GLN A 130 -3.31 -9.54 -2.62
C GLN A 130 -2.17 -10.26 -1.89
N SER A 131 -2.09 -11.58 -2.04
CA SER A 131 -1.07 -12.41 -1.41
C SER A 131 0.33 -12.08 -1.92
N ASN A 132 0.50 -11.98 -3.23
CA ASN A 132 1.78 -11.63 -3.84
C ASN A 132 2.23 -10.21 -3.48
N SER A 133 1.28 -9.28 -3.38
CA SER A 133 1.57 -7.90 -2.97
C SER A 133 2.06 -7.83 -1.54
N ALA A 134 1.41 -8.54 -0.63
CA ALA A 134 1.83 -8.59 0.77
C ALA A 134 3.22 -9.22 0.93
N LYS A 135 3.49 -10.30 0.22
CA LYS A 135 4.81 -10.96 0.24
C LYS A 135 5.91 -10.05 -0.30
N PHE A 136 5.65 -9.36 -1.41
CA PHE A 136 6.61 -8.41 -1.98
C PHE A 136 6.91 -7.27 -1.01
N ALA A 137 5.90 -6.76 -0.31
CA ALA A 137 6.09 -5.72 0.71
C ALA A 137 6.96 -6.21 1.87
N ILE A 138 6.77 -7.44 2.32
CA ILE A 138 7.60 -8.04 3.36
C ILE A 138 9.05 -8.16 2.89
N ASP A 139 9.26 -8.62 1.66
CA ASP A 139 10.60 -8.72 1.07
C ASP A 139 11.29 -7.36 0.98
N LEU A 140 10.55 -6.32 0.58
CA LEU A 140 11.09 -4.96 0.54
C LEU A 140 11.54 -4.48 1.93
N MET A 141 10.73 -4.74 2.95
CA MET A 141 11.09 -4.36 4.31
C MET A 141 12.34 -5.11 4.78
N TYR A 142 12.41 -6.40 4.51
CA TYR A 142 13.55 -7.23 4.88
C TYR A 142 14.84 -6.74 4.20
N GLU A 143 14.81 -6.51 2.90
CA GLU A 143 15.96 -6.00 2.14
C GLU A 143 16.42 -4.64 2.65
N SER A 144 15.51 -3.83 3.14
CA SER A 144 15.82 -2.47 3.61
C SER A 144 16.56 -2.45 4.95
N ILE A 145 16.49 -3.52 5.73
CA ILE A 145 17.16 -3.63 7.03
C ILE A 145 18.43 -4.51 6.99
N THR A 146 18.68 -5.14 5.87
CA THR A 146 19.90 -5.91 5.62
C THR A 146 20.83 -5.17 4.67
#